data_01e58a97e800d28f4c694e5ad621d701
#
_entry.id   01e58a97e800d28f4c694e5ad621d701
#
_cell.length_a   1.000
_cell.length_b   1.000
_cell.length_c   1.000
_cell.angle_alpha   90.00
_cell.angle_beta   90.00
_cell.angle_gamma   90.00
#
_symmetry.space_group_name_H-M   'P 1'
#
loop_
_entity.id
_entity.type
_entity.pdbx_description
1 polymer ?
#
loop_
_entity_poly.entity_id
_entity_poly.type
_entity_poly.pdbx_seq_one_letter_code
_entity_poly.pdbx_strand_id
1 'polypeptide(L)'
;MESRVRLDDEGDFHGAILALFDVSHPLWHHRPTMRDRSKAPSYRWVILSTLSTTETISWGILYYAFGILLAPMEREMGWSRAESTAAFSIALLVSAVFAVPAGRWVDRGGARLMMTLGSCAGTALLVAWARVESLPALYLIWAAVGVTMAAVLYEPAFAVLAKWFVHDRERGFTILTLAAGLASTIFNPIASLLAASFGWRQAVLVLAAFLGAT
;
A
#
# COMPACT_ATOMS: atom_id res chain seq x y z
N MET A 1 -36.94 7.71 -49.69
CA MET A 1 -35.61 7.07 -49.77
C MET A 1 -34.90 7.37 -48.46
N GLU A 2 -35.27 6.61 -47.41
CA GLU A 2 -34.81 6.78 -46.03
C GLU A 2 -33.67 5.81 -45.79
N SER A 3 -32.45 6.33 -45.62
CA SER A 3 -31.30 5.57 -45.19
C SER A 3 -31.33 5.46 -43.65
N ARG A 4 -31.65 4.24 -43.17
CA ARG A 4 -31.51 3.87 -41.74
C ARG A 4 -30.02 3.85 -41.40
N VAL A 5 -29.62 4.76 -40.50
CA VAL A 5 -28.35 4.65 -39.77
C VAL A 5 -28.58 3.58 -38.71
N ARG A 6 -27.88 2.45 -38.82
CA ARG A 6 -27.88 1.34 -37.90
C ARG A 6 -26.86 1.69 -36.77
N LEU A 7 -27.36 1.83 -35.55
CA LEU A 7 -26.53 1.96 -34.34
C LEU A 7 -26.06 0.56 -33.93
N ASP A 8 -24.89 0.16 -34.38
CA ASP A 8 -24.23 -1.09 -33.98
C ASP A 8 -22.99 -0.80 -33.11
N ASP A 9 -23.11 0.15 -32.15
CA ASP A 9 -21.96 0.62 -31.35
C ASP A 9 -21.87 -0.02 -29.96
N GLU A 10 -22.82 -0.90 -29.56
CA GLU A 10 -22.74 -1.61 -28.28
C GLU A 10 -21.89 -2.90 -28.31
N GLY A 11 -21.68 -3.47 -29.50
CA GLY A 11 -20.88 -4.71 -29.67
C GLY A 11 -19.37 -4.50 -29.51
N ASP A 12 -18.87 -3.32 -29.88
CA ASP A 12 -17.43 -3.04 -29.91
C ASP A 12 -16.84 -2.72 -28.53
N PHE A 13 -17.65 -2.13 -27.64
CA PHE A 13 -17.20 -1.83 -26.29
C PHE A 13 -17.06 -3.08 -25.42
N HIS A 14 -17.97 -4.04 -25.59
CA HIS A 14 -17.90 -5.32 -24.89
C HIS A 14 -16.74 -6.19 -25.41
N GLY A 15 -16.50 -6.17 -26.72
CA GLY A 15 -15.34 -6.82 -27.36
C GLY A 15 -13.99 -6.24 -26.90
N ALA A 16 -13.91 -4.91 -26.76
CA ALA A 16 -12.71 -4.23 -26.26
C ALA A 16 -12.44 -4.55 -24.77
N ILE A 17 -13.48 -4.64 -23.95
CA ILE A 17 -13.33 -5.04 -22.53
C ILE A 17 -12.91 -6.51 -22.43
N LEU A 18 -13.48 -7.40 -23.22
CA LEU A 18 -13.09 -8.81 -23.23
C LEU A 18 -11.66 -9.03 -23.76
N ALA A 19 -11.20 -8.22 -24.72
CA ALA A 19 -9.82 -8.25 -25.21
C ALA A 19 -8.81 -7.76 -24.16
N LEU A 20 -9.19 -6.86 -23.25
CA LEU A 20 -8.37 -6.44 -22.10
C LEU A 20 -8.24 -7.54 -21.03
N PHE A 21 -9.18 -8.50 -21.01
CA PHE A 21 -9.18 -9.65 -20.09
C PHE A 21 -8.86 -10.98 -20.79
N ASP A 22 -8.42 -10.95 -22.06
CA ASP A 22 -8.03 -12.16 -22.79
C ASP A 22 -6.76 -12.78 -22.17
N VAL A 23 -6.99 -13.77 -21.32
CA VAL A 23 -5.99 -14.56 -20.57
C VAL A 23 -5.30 -15.59 -21.49
N SER A 24 -5.56 -15.59 -22.79
CA SER A 24 -4.99 -16.54 -23.77
C SER A 24 -3.60 -16.18 -24.29
N HIS A 25 -2.91 -15.17 -23.69
CA HIS A 25 -1.56 -14.79 -24.10
C HIS A 25 -0.54 -15.90 -23.79
N PRO A 26 0.35 -16.26 -24.74
CA PRO A 26 1.23 -17.44 -24.65
C PRO A 26 2.33 -17.40 -23.57
N LEU A 27 2.41 -16.33 -22.75
CA LEU A 27 3.39 -16.21 -21.66
C LEU A 27 3.07 -17.04 -20.42
N TRP A 28 1.91 -17.72 -20.36
CA TRP A 28 1.45 -18.48 -19.18
C TRP A 28 1.80 -19.97 -19.22
N HIS A 29 2.54 -20.45 -20.23
CA HIS A 29 2.83 -21.88 -20.43
C HIS A 29 4.11 -22.41 -19.77
N HIS A 30 4.74 -21.71 -18.84
CA HIS A 30 5.67 -22.35 -17.93
C HIS A 30 4.89 -23.17 -16.88
N ARG A 31 4.50 -24.39 -17.28
CA ARG A 31 4.03 -25.41 -16.32
C ARG A 31 5.20 -25.79 -15.41
N PRO A 32 5.17 -25.54 -14.11
CA PRO A 32 6.18 -26.04 -13.20
C PRO A 32 6.20 -27.58 -13.27
N THR A 33 7.36 -28.19 -13.35
CA THR A 33 7.53 -29.63 -13.38
C THR A 33 7.00 -30.26 -12.09
N MET A 34 6.58 -31.52 -12.13
CA MET A 34 5.98 -32.25 -10.98
C MET A 34 6.86 -32.22 -9.71
N ARG A 35 8.17 -32.03 -9.86
CA ARG A 35 9.14 -31.95 -8.75
C ARG A 35 9.10 -30.61 -8.00
N ASP A 36 8.63 -29.54 -8.62
CA ASP A 36 8.44 -28.22 -7.98
C ASP A 36 7.15 -28.14 -7.15
N ARG A 37 6.17 -28.98 -7.45
CA ARG A 37 4.86 -28.97 -6.78
C ARG A 37 4.88 -29.46 -5.34
N SER A 38 5.87 -30.26 -4.94
CA SER A 38 5.94 -30.84 -3.56
C SER A 38 6.50 -29.87 -2.52
N LYS A 39 7.24 -28.84 -2.93
CA LYS A 39 7.80 -27.80 -2.02
C LYS A 39 6.99 -26.50 -2.02
N ALA A 40 6.09 -26.28 -2.97
CA ALA A 40 5.34 -25.06 -3.15
C ALA A 40 4.19 -24.79 -2.14
N PRO A 41 3.49 -25.78 -1.59
CA PRO A 41 2.33 -25.51 -0.73
C PRO A 41 2.67 -24.80 0.58
N SER A 42 3.79 -25.14 1.22
CA SER A 42 4.21 -24.51 2.49
C SER A 42 4.81 -23.11 2.28
N TYR A 43 5.56 -22.90 1.21
CA TYR A 43 6.24 -21.63 0.98
C TYR A 43 5.26 -20.48 0.62
N ARG A 44 4.15 -20.76 -0.07
CA ARG A 44 3.10 -19.76 -0.34
C ARG A 44 2.49 -19.18 0.93
N TRP A 45 2.34 -20.02 1.97
CA TRP A 45 1.82 -19.57 3.27
C TRP A 45 2.84 -18.71 4.03
N VAL A 46 4.13 -19.00 3.88
CA VAL A 46 5.21 -18.13 4.41
C VAL A 46 5.15 -16.76 3.74
N ILE A 47 5.00 -16.70 2.41
CA ILE A 47 4.83 -15.43 1.70
C ILE A 47 3.60 -14.68 2.18
N LEU A 48 2.46 -15.36 2.31
CA LEU A 48 1.23 -14.76 2.79
C LEU A 48 1.36 -14.19 4.21
N SER A 49 1.95 -14.96 5.13
CA SER A 49 2.14 -14.49 6.52
C SER A 49 3.10 -13.30 6.60
N THR A 50 4.20 -13.34 5.85
CA THR A 50 5.14 -12.22 5.77
C THR A 50 4.45 -10.97 5.22
N LEU A 51 3.77 -11.08 4.06
CA LEU A 51 3.04 -9.96 3.48
C LEU A 51 1.93 -9.43 4.42
N SER A 52 1.20 -10.32 5.07
CA SER A 52 0.17 -9.92 6.03
C SER A 52 0.76 -9.13 7.20
N THR A 53 1.92 -9.53 7.71
CA THR A 53 2.61 -8.82 8.79
C THR A 53 3.12 -7.45 8.32
N THR A 54 3.80 -7.40 7.18
CA THR A 54 4.31 -6.13 6.63
C THR A 54 3.18 -5.17 6.28
N GLU A 55 2.09 -5.66 5.69
CA GLU A 55 0.89 -4.85 5.40
C GLU A 55 0.25 -4.30 6.68
N THR A 56 0.07 -5.14 7.70
CA THR A 56 -0.50 -4.68 8.98
C THR A 56 0.34 -3.56 9.60
N ILE A 57 1.67 -3.69 9.57
CA ILE A 57 2.59 -2.68 10.10
C ILE A 57 2.56 -1.41 9.22
N SER A 58 2.65 -1.55 7.90
CA SER A 58 2.66 -0.42 6.97
C SER A 58 1.36 0.39 7.03
N TRP A 59 0.19 -0.28 7.02
CA TRP A 59 -1.11 0.38 7.19
C TRP A 59 -1.24 1.04 8.56
N GLY A 60 -0.81 0.35 9.62
CA GLY A 60 -0.83 0.88 10.98
C GLY A 60 -0.06 2.18 11.11
N ILE A 61 1.13 2.23 10.52
CA ILE A 61 2.07 3.34 10.69
C ILE A 61 1.85 4.45 9.68
N LEU A 62 1.77 4.13 8.38
CA LEU A 62 1.69 5.14 7.33
C LEU A 62 0.28 5.71 7.15
N TYR A 63 -0.75 4.99 7.57
CA TYR A 63 -2.13 5.42 7.41
C TYR A 63 -2.79 5.76 8.75
N TYR A 64 -2.91 4.80 9.67
CA TYR A 64 -3.71 4.98 10.87
C TYR A 64 -3.03 5.84 11.95
N ALA A 65 -1.72 5.73 12.14
CA ALA A 65 -1.03 6.49 13.19
C ALA A 65 -1.11 8.02 12.98
N PHE A 66 -1.21 8.49 11.74
CA PHE A 66 -1.37 9.92 11.46
C PHE A 66 -2.57 10.52 12.18
N GLY A 67 -3.74 9.88 12.08
CA GLY A 67 -4.97 10.37 12.71
C GLY A 67 -4.87 10.49 14.23
N ILE A 68 -4.15 9.56 14.87
CA ILE A 68 -3.91 9.56 16.31
C ILE A 68 -2.93 10.65 16.73
N LEU A 69 -1.86 10.85 15.95
CA LEU A 69 -0.80 11.80 16.24
C LEU A 69 -1.15 13.24 15.83
N LEU A 70 -2.23 13.41 15.08
CA LEU A 70 -2.70 14.70 14.57
C LEU A 70 -2.97 15.70 15.70
N ALA A 71 -3.77 15.32 16.69
CA ALA A 71 -4.18 16.22 17.77
C ALA A 71 -3.02 16.69 18.68
N PRO A 72 -2.06 15.85 19.11
CA PRO A 72 -0.90 16.34 19.83
C PRO A 72 0.03 17.20 18.96
N MET A 73 0.18 16.89 17.67
CA MET A 73 0.95 17.72 16.74
C MET A 73 0.33 19.11 16.56
N GLU A 74 -0.98 19.20 16.34
CA GLU A 74 -1.71 20.48 16.22
C GLU A 74 -1.54 21.36 17.44
N ARG A 75 -1.61 20.77 18.65
CA ARG A 75 -1.44 21.52 19.90
C ARG A 75 -0.03 22.09 20.07
N GLU A 76 1.00 21.35 19.65
CA GLU A 76 2.39 21.79 19.76
C GLU A 76 2.73 22.84 18.70
N MET A 77 2.27 22.63 17.47
CA MET A 77 2.65 23.48 16.32
C MET A 77 1.72 24.68 16.15
N GLY A 78 0.57 24.71 16.80
CA GLY A 78 -0.43 25.77 16.64
C GLY A 78 -1.16 25.74 15.28
N TRP A 79 -1.10 24.60 14.56
CA TRP A 79 -1.77 24.45 13.27
C TRP A 79 -3.24 24.08 13.42
N SER A 80 -4.04 24.55 12.48
CA SER A 80 -5.45 24.19 12.41
C SER A 80 -5.64 22.73 11.96
N ARG A 81 -6.78 22.14 12.30
CA ARG A 81 -7.18 20.80 11.86
C ARG A 81 -7.17 20.68 10.33
N ALA A 82 -7.67 21.72 9.63
CA ALA A 82 -7.74 21.74 8.18
C ALA A 82 -6.34 21.70 7.54
N GLU A 83 -5.40 22.53 8.03
CA GLU A 83 -4.03 22.56 7.55
C GLU A 83 -3.31 21.23 7.78
N SER A 84 -3.44 20.67 8.96
CA SER A 84 -2.79 19.40 9.30
C SER A 84 -3.37 18.22 8.49
N THR A 85 -4.69 18.15 8.34
CA THR A 85 -5.37 17.08 7.57
C THR A 85 -5.08 17.19 6.07
N ALA A 86 -4.84 18.40 5.55
CA ALA A 86 -4.47 18.61 4.16
C ALA A 86 -3.20 17.85 3.78
N ALA A 87 -2.22 17.71 4.69
CA ALA A 87 -1.02 16.92 4.46
C ALA A 87 -1.33 15.46 4.14
N PHE A 88 -2.22 14.84 4.91
CA PHE A 88 -2.67 13.47 4.67
C PHE A 88 -3.46 13.32 3.37
N SER A 89 -4.32 14.30 3.06
CA SER A 89 -5.06 14.32 1.79
C SER A 89 -4.12 14.40 0.59
N ILE A 90 -3.03 15.20 0.68
CA ILE A 90 -1.98 15.26 -0.34
C ILE A 90 -1.32 13.89 -0.49
N ALA A 91 -0.99 13.20 0.61
CA ALA A 91 -0.39 11.87 0.55
C ALA A 91 -1.30 10.87 -0.18
N LEU A 92 -2.60 10.87 0.11
CA LEU A 92 -3.56 9.98 -0.55
C LEU A 92 -3.68 10.28 -2.05
N LEU A 93 -3.72 11.55 -2.45
CA LEU A 93 -3.76 11.94 -3.86
C LEU A 93 -2.48 11.51 -4.60
N VAL A 94 -1.33 11.74 -3.99
CA VAL A 94 -0.04 11.31 -4.56
C VAL A 94 0.01 9.79 -4.64
N SER A 95 -0.42 9.07 -3.61
CA SER A 95 -0.47 7.60 -3.62
C SER A 95 -1.33 7.08 -4.78
N ALA A 96 -2.51 7.67 -5.00
CA ALA A 96 -3.38 7.30 -6.11
C ALA A 96 -2.73 7.52 -7.48
N VAL A 97 -2.04 8.65 -7.67
CA VAL A 97 -1.29 8.95 -8.92
C VAL A 97 -0.16 7.95 -9.13
N PHE A 98 0.56 7.59 -8.07
CA PHE A 98 1.70 6.68 -8.14
C PHE A 98 1.31 5.19 -8.12
N ALA A 99 0.07 4.82 -7.86
CA ALA A 99 -0.40 3.42 -7.89
C ALA A 99 -0.14 2.74 -9.25
N VAL A 100 -0.42 3.44 -10.37
CA VAL A 100 -0.19 2.90 -11.72
C VAL A 100 1.31 2.72 -12.04
N PRO A 101 2.20 3.71 -11.83
CA PRO A 101 3.64 3.49 -11.94
C PRO A 101 4.16 2.37 -11.04
N ALA A 102 3.70 2.27 -9.80
CA ALA A 102 4.08 1.23 -8.86
C ALA A 102 3.69 -0.17 -9.37
N GLY A 103 2.46 -0.36 -9.86
CA GLY A 103 2.03 -1.61 -10.47
C GLY A 103 2.91 -2.02 -11.67
N ARG A 104 3.23 -1.07 -12.56
CA ARG A 104 4.13 -1.33 -13.70
C ARG A 104 5.55 -1.70 -13.26
N TRP A 105 6.03 -1.13 -12.16
CA TRP A 105 7.34 -1.50 -11.60
C TRP A 105 7.31 -2.93 -11.07
N VAL A 106 6.28 -3.32 -10.31
CA VAL A 106 6.13 -4.69 -9.80
C VAL A 106 6.17 -5.72 -10.91
N ASP A 107 5.55 -5.40 -12.05
CA ASP A 107 5.51 -6.30 -13.20
C ASP A 107 6.88 -6.50 -13.86
N ARG A 108 7.73 -5.47 -13.88
CA ARG A 108 9.04 -5.47 -14.54
C ARG A 108 10.21 -5.79 -13.62
N GLY A 109 10.22 -5.16 -12.45
CA GLY A 109 11.36 -5.16 -11.51
C GLY A 109 11.16 -6.04 -10.27
N GLY A 110 9.94 -6.57 -10.09
CA GLY A 110 9.58 -7.35 -8.92
C GLY A 110 9.22 -6.52 -7.68
N ALA A 111 8.32 -7.06 -6.86
CA ALA A 111 7.78 -6.37 -5.68
C ALA A 111 8.80 -6.21 -4.56
N ARG A 112 9.74 -7.16 -4.39
CA ARG A 112 10.69 -7.15 -3.26
C ARG A 112 11.50 -5.85 -3.18
N LEU A 113 12.17 -5.49 -4.28
CA LEU A 113 13.00 -4.28 -4.31
C LEU A 113 12.16 -3.04 -4.05
N MET A 114 10.98 -2.95 -4.67
CA MET A 114 10.09 -1.80 -4.50
C MET A 114 9.61 -1.66 -3.06
N MET A 115 9.12 -2.75 -2.45
CA MET A 115 8.65 -2.72 -1.06
C MET A 115 9.79 -2.39 -0.08
N THR A 116 10.99 -2.97 -0.28
CA THR A 116 12.15 -2.67 0.57
C THR A 116 12.57 -1.20 0.45
N LEU A 117 12.68 -0.67 -0.77
CA LEU A 117 13.01 0.75 -0.98
C LEU A 117 11.89 1.66 -0.43
N GLY A 118 10.63 1.26 -0.59
CA GLY A 118 9.49 1.96 -0.04
C GLY A 118 9.51 2.00 1.49
N SER A 119 9.77 0.87 2.17
CA SER A 119 9.89 0.81 3.63
C SER A 119 11.07 1.65 4.14
N CYS A 120 12.23 1.57 3.50
CA CYS A 120 13.38 2.41 3.84
C CYS A 120 13.09 3.91 3.66
N ALA A 121 12.49 4.29 2.54
CA ALA A 121 12.11 5.67 2.28
C ALA A 121 11.03 6.14 3.25
N GLY A 122 10.01 5.32 3.52
CA GLY A 122 8.96 5.60 4.50
C GLY A 122 9.55 5.83 5.89
N THR A 123 10.48 4.98 6.32
CA THR A 123 11.18 5.14 7.61
C THR A 123 11.93 6.47 7.67
N ALA A 124 12.70 6.83 6.64
CA ALA A 124 13.41 8.10 6.58
C ALA A 124 12.45 9.31 6.60
N LEU A 125 11.33 9.22 5.90
CA LEU A 125 10.30 10.26 5.88
C LEU A 125 9.58 10.41 7.23
N LEU A 126 9.33 9.33 7.94
CA LEU A 126 8.80 9.38 9.30
C LEU A 126 9.79 10.05 10.27
N VAL A 127 11.09 9.77 10.14
CA VAL A 127 12.13 10.47 10.90
C VAL A 127 12.16 11.96 10.56
N ALA A 128 11.97 12.33 9.30
CA ALA A 128 11.83 13.73 8.88
C ALA A 128 10.55 14.36 9.46
N TRP A 129 9.41 13.64 9.45
CA TRP A 129 8.17 14.11 10.05
C TRP A 129 8.31 14.38 11.55
N ALA A 130 9.03 13.52 12.29
CA ALA A 130 9.30 13.76 13.71
C ALA A 130 10.08 15.06 13.99
N ARG A 131 10.74 15.63 12.98
CA ARG A 131 11.53 16.88 13.08
C ARG A 131 10.86 18.05 12.34
N VAL A 132 9.63 17.91 11.90
CA VAL A 132 8.95 18.99 11.16
C VAL A 132 8.70 20.20 12.04
N GLU A 133 8.88 21.41 11.46
CA GLU A 133 8.68 22.68 12.15
C GLU A 133 7.79 23.65 11.33
N SER A 134 7.46 23.30 10.10
CA SER A 134 6.65 24.17 9.23
C SER A 134 5.64 23.37 8.40
N LEU A 135 4.50 24.01 8.10
CA LEU A 135 3.46 23.43 7.25
C LEU A 135 3.92 23.03 5.84
N PRO A 136 4.69 23.88 5.12
CA PRO A 136 5.20 23.47 3.81
C PRO A 136 6.08 22.22 3.87
N ALA A 137 6.92 22.11 4.91
CA ALA A 137 7.74 20.92 5.11
C ALA A 137 6.85 19.68 5.40
N LEU A 138 5.80 19.82 6.21
CA LEU A 138 4.82 18.75 6.46
C LEU A 138 4.20 18.28 5.14
N TYR A 139 3.76 19.19 4.27
CA TYR A 139 3.13 18.84 3.00
C TYR A 139 4.11 18.13 2.06
N LEU A 140 5.35 18.56 1.98
CA LEU A 140 6.38 17.90 1.17
C LEU A 140 6.69 16.49 1.69
N ILE A 141 6.86 16.34 3.01
CA ILE A 141 7.10 15.04 3.64
C ILE A 141 5.93 14.09 3.35
N TRP A 142 4.68 14.55 3.56
CA TRP A 142 3.51 13.69 3.35
C TRP A 142 3.22 13.43 1.87
N ALA A 143 3.54 14.35 0.97
CA ALA A 143 3.53 14.05 -0.46
C ALA A 143 4.51 12.90 -0.80
N ALA A 144 5.73 12.94 -0.25
CA ALA A 144 6.69 11.86 -0.43
C ALA A 144 6.25 10.56 0.27
N VAL A 145 5.61 10.63 1.45
CA VAL A 145 4.97 9.47 2.11
C VAL A 145 3.92 8.84 1.20
N GLY A 146 3.14 9.63 0.46
CA GLY A 146 2.18 9.13 -0.53
C GLY A 146 2.83 8.25 -1.60
N VAL A 147 4.02 8.60 -2.08
CA VAL A 147 4.79 7.74 -3.01
C VAL A 147 5.17 6.42 -2.34
N THR A 148 5.62 6.46 -1.07
CA THR A 148 5.97 5.24 -0.35
C THR A 148 4.76 4.38 -0.06
N MET A 149 3.60 4.98 0.22
CA MET A 149 2.33 4.25 0.38
C MET A 149 1.99 3.44 -0.88
N ALA A 150 2.10 4.03 -2.07
CA ALA A 150 1.90 3.31 -3.34
C ALA A 150 2.91 2.17 -3.55
N ALA A 151 4.10 2.26 -2.95
CA ALA A 151 5.16 1.26 -3.10
C ALA A 151 5.07 0.10 -2.10
N VAL A 152 4.39 0.27 -0.95
CA VAL A 152 4.40 -0.72 0.15
C VAL A 152 3.03 -1.21 0.58
N LEU A 153 1.92 -0.54 0.19
CA LEU A 153 0.58 -0.98 0.55
C LEU A 153 0.06 -2.06 -0.41
N TYR A 154 -1.24 -2.21 -0.52
CA TYR A 154 -1.91 -3.34 -1.17
C TYR A 154 -1.47 -3.66 -2.60
N GLU A 155 -1.10 -2.68 -3.43
CA GLU A 155 -0.80 -2.88 -4.84
C GLU A 155 0.31 -3.94 -5.07
N PRO A 156 1.52 -3.79 -4.46
CA PRO A 156 2.56 -4.79 -4.62
C PRO A 156 2.24 -6.12 -3.94
N ALA A 157 1.57 -6.10 -2.78
CA ALA A 157 1.22 -7.30 -2.04
C ALA A 157 0.23 -8.18 -2.83
N PHE A 158 -0.82 -7.59 -3.39
CA PHE A 158 -1.76 -8.32 -4.24
C PHE A 158 -1.12 -8.84 -5.52
N ALA A 159 -0.22 -8.08 -6.15
CA ALA A 159 0.50 -8.53 -7.32
C ALA A 159 1.38 -9.75 -7.03
N VAL A 160 2.02 -9.80 -5.85
CA VAL A 160 2.78 -10.99 -5.40
C VAL A 160 1.84 -12.16 -5.16
N LEU A 161 0.77 -11.96 -4.38
CA LEU A 161 -0.17 -13.04 -4.06
C LEU A 161 -0.84 -13.61 -5.31
N ALA A 162 -1.18 -12.78 -6.29
CA ALA A 162 -1.75 -13.22 -7.56
C ALA A 162 -0.85 -14.21 -8.31
N LYS A 163 0.49 -14.06 -8.18
CA LYS A 163 1.47 -14.98 -8.79
C LYS A 163 1.61 -16.29 -8.02
N TRP A 164 1.42 -16.29 -6.71
CA TRP A 164 1.60 -17.47 -5.85
C TRP A 164 0.32 -18.26 -5.56
N PHE A 165 -0.83 -17.60 -5.54
CA PHE A 165 -2.14 -18.20 -5.28
C PHE A 165 -2.97 -18.30 -6.56
N VAL A 166 -2.54 -19.14 -7.52
CA VAL A 166 -3.19 -19.27 -8.83
C VAL A 166 -4.61 -19.85 -8.73
N HIS A 167 -4.83 -20.84 -7.86
CA HIS A 167 -6.11 -21.54 -7.72
C HIS A 167 -6.98 -20.98 -6.57
N ASP A 168 -6.36 -20.43 -5.52
CA ASP A 168 -7.01 -19.94 -4.30
C ASP A 168 -6.80 -18.44 -4.08
N ARG A 169 -6.84 -17.64 -5.15
CA ARG A 169 -6.56 -16.18 -5.08
C ARG A 169 -7.43 -15.45 -4.08
N GLU A 170 -8.73 -15.72 -4.11
CA GLU A 170 -9.70 -15.10 -3.21
C GLU A 170 -9.34 -15.34 -1.75
N ARG A 171 -8.94 -16.57 -1.41
CA ARG A 171 -8.53 -16.93 -0.05
C ARG A 171 -7.27 -16.17 0.38
N GLY A 172 -6.25 -16.08 -0.49
CA GLY A 172 -5.04 -15.32 -0.21
C GLY A 172 -5.32 -13.84 0.01
N PHE A 173 -6.12 -13.23 -0.86
CA PHE A 173 -6.52 -11.83 -0.77
C PHE A 173 -7.36 -11.54 0.46
N THR A 174 -8.32 -12.40 0.79
CA THR A 174 -9.16 -12.28 1.98
C THR A 174 -8.32 -12.29 3.26
N ILE A 175 -7.38 -13.25 3.38
CA ILE A 175 -6.52 -13.35 4.56
C ILE A 175 -5.64 -12.11 4.70
N LEU A 176 -5.01 -11.65 3.61
CA LEU A 176 -4.19 -10.43 3.61
C LEU A 176 -5.01 -9.21 4.04
N THR A 177 -6.19 -9.03 3.45
CA THR A 177 -7.07 -7.89 3.73
C THR A 177 -7.58 -7.91 5.18
N LEU A 178 -7.95 -9.09 5.70
CA LEU A 178 -8.35 -9.23 7.09
C LEU A 178 -7.19 -8.91 8.05
N ALA A 179 -5.99 -9.41 7.76
CA ALA A 179 -4.80 -9.11 8.57
C ALA A 179 -4.49 -7.61 8.57
N ALA A 180 -4.46 -6.97 7.40
CA ALA A 180 -4.25 -5.53 7.29
C ALA A 180 -5.40 -4.72 7.92
N GLY A 181 -6.63 -5.23 7.90
CA GLY A 181 -7.77 -4.63 8.60
C GLY A 181 -7.60 -4.55 10.11
N LEU A 182 -6.81 -5.44 10.71
CA LEU A 182 -6.45 -5.38 12.14
C LEU A 182 -5.45 -4.27 12.47
N ALA A 183 -4.83 -3.64 11.46
CA ALA A 183 -3.83 -2.60 11.67
C ALA A 183 -4.32 -1.46 12.56
N SER A 184 -5.54 -0.96 12.35
CA SER A 184 -6.12 0.10 13.17
C SER A 184 -6.32 -0.34 14.62
N THR A 185 -6.80 -1.56 14.85
CA THR A 185 -7.04 -2.11 16.18
C THR A 185 -5.73 -2.27 16.97
N ILE A 186 -4.63 -2.59 16.27
CA ILE A 186 -3.32 -2.79 16.89
C ILE A 186 -2.59 -1.46 17.06
N PHE A 187 -2.49 -0.67 15.99
CA PHE A 187 -1.62 0.50 15.97
C PHE A 187 -2.24 1.76 16.56
N ASN A 188 -3.57 1.93 16.56
CA ASN A 188 -4.19 3.09 17.21
C ASN A 188 -3.91 3.14 18.73
N PRO A 189 -4.11 2.07 19.51
CA PRO A 189 -3.76 2.10 20.92
C PRO A 189 -2.25 2.24 21.13
N ILE A 190 -1.41 1.59 20.32
CA ILE A 190 0.06 1.73 20.42
C ILE A 190 0.47 3.18 20.18
N ALA A 191 0.03 3.81 19.08
CA ALA A 191 0.34 5.20 18.77
C ALA A 191 -0.16 6.16 19.85
N SER A 192 -1.36 5.91 20.39
CA SER A 192 -1.95 6.71 21.49
C SER A 192 -1.15 6.60 22.76
N LEU A 193 -0.76 5.39 23.17
CA LEU A 193 0.07 5.15 24.37
C LEU A 193 1.46 5.78 24.22
N LEU A 194 2.10 5.62 23.07
CA LEU A 194 3.40 6.22 22.79
C LEU A 194 3.33 7.75 22.84
N ALA A 195 2.31 8.33 22.21
CA ALA A 195 2.12 9.78 22.19
C ALA A 195 1.82 10.34 23.59
N ALA A 196 1.04 9.64 24.41
CA ALA A 196 0.74 10.03 25.77
C ALA A 196 1.96 9.93 26.71
N SER A 197 2.82 8.92 26.50
CA SER A 197 3.96 8.66 27.38
C SER A 197 5.20 9.48 27.02
N PHE A 198 5.48 9.66 25.73
CA PHE A 198 6.75 10.23 25.24
C PHE A 198 6.56 11.46 24.32
N GLY A 199 5.31 11.85 24.04
CA GLY A 199 5.00 12.87 23.06
C GLY A 199 4.99 12.33 21.63
N TRP A 200 4.34 13.07 20.73
CA TRP A 200 4.07 12.62 19.35
C TRP A 200 5.36 12.44 18.52
N ARG A 201 6.38 13.28 18.71
CA ARG A 201 7.66 13.18 17.98
C ARG A 201 8.39 11.87 18.27
N GLN A 202 8.46 11.49 19.53
CA GLN A 202 9.07 10.22 19.94
C GLN A 202 8.21 9.02 19.51
N ALA A 203 6.89 9.15 19.58
CA ALA A 203 5.98 8.13 19.07
C ALA A 203 6.24 7.86 17.58
N VAL A 204 6.39 8.90 16.75
CA VAL A 204 6.74 8.76 15.34
C VAL A 204 8.07 8.05 15.15
N LEU A 205 9.11 8.37 15.94
CA LEU A 205 10.42 7.71 15.83
C LEU A 205 10.38 6.23 16.19
N VAL A 206 9.61 5.86 17.22
CA VAL A 206 9.40 4.44 17.57
C VAL A 206 8.67 3.71 16.45
N LEU A 207 7.60 4.31 15.91
CA LEU A 207 6.87 3.73 14.78
C LEU A 207 7.75 3.63 13.52
N ALA A 208 8.61 4.61 13.26
CA ALA A 208 9.59 4.55 12.18
C ALA A 208 10.56 3.36 12.34
N ALA A 209 11.02 3.07 13.56
CA ALA A 209 11.86 1.91 13.82
C ALA A 209 11.13 0.58 13.54
N PHE A 210 9.84 0.48 13.90
CA PHE A 210 9.02 -0.69 13.53
C PHE A 210 8.88 -0.86 12.02
N LEU A 211 8.64 0.23 11.29
CA LEU A 211 8.53 0.18 9.82
C LEU A 211 9.86 -0.22 9.17
N GLY A 212 10.98 0.30 9.69
CA GLY A 212 12.32 -0.02 9.18
C GLY A 212 12.79 -1.46 9.48
N ALA A 213 12.14 -2.15 10.42
CA ALA A 213 12.41 -3.55 10.74
C ALA A 213 11.66 -4.55 9.84
N THR A 214 10.75 -4.07 8.97
CA THR A 214 9.93 -4.90 8.06
C THR A 214 10.46 -4.92 6.64
#